data_f4ded552518e973c765080d14ae9c5fa
#
_entry.id   f4ded552518e973c765080d14ae9c5fa
#
_cell.length_a   1.000
_cell.length_b   1.000
_cell.length_c   1.000
_cell.angle_alpha   90.00
_cell.angle_beta   90.00
_cell.angle_gamma   90.00
#
_symmetry.space_group_name_H-M   'P 1'
#
loop_
_entity.id
_entity.type
_entity.pdbx_description
1 polymer ?
#
loop_
_entity_poly.entity_id
_entity_poly.type
_entity_poly.pdbx_seq_one_letter_code
_entity_poly.pdbx_strand_id
1 'polypeptide(L)'
;MALCAASCAVSVPSFPNAGCEIETRKAGIQYLGLIKCDYVFTDITDPTEWAAAVAADNVHITTEGIGAKPETTKVSMKLSSCRPEQKVGETHTITFRTYGVDTAGDTDFAIHNNAKQNLGAYRLFWIGCDGLFYVHPDYATESAGFQVSENKWDYIMNEDSNEPAFYDIEVSFDYIGIVGGIALPGVIEELA
;
A
#
# COMPACT_ATOMS: atom_id res chain seq x y z
N MET A 1 40.68 0.31 12.06
CA MET A 1 39.38 -0.30 12.42
C MET A 1 38.56 -0.44 11.16
N ALA A 2 38.38 -1.66 10.67
CA ALA A 2 37.63 -1.93 9.45
C ALA A 2 36.12 -1.85 9.75
N LEU A 3 35.50 -0.72 9.38
CA LEU A 3 34.06 -0.43 9.59
C LEU A 3 33.14 -1.05 8.52
N CYS A 4 33.68 -1.89 7.64
CA CYS A 4 32.92 -2.40 6.49
C CYS A 4 32.82 -3.93 6.38
N ALA A 5 33.22 -4.68 7.41
CA ALA A 5 33.28 -6.14 7.28
C ALA A 5 31.91 -6.83 7.20
N ALA A 6 30.85 -6.21 7.67
CA ALA A 6 29.52 -6.83 7.67
C ALA A 6 28.73 -6.59 6.35
N SER A 7 29.02 -5.50 5.64
CA SER A 7 28.29 -5.15 4.41
C SER A 7 28.83 -5.80 3.13
N CYS A 8 30.05 -6.32 3.18
CA CYS A 8 30.69 -6.94 2.00
C CYS A 8 30.32 -8.42 1.80
N ALA A 9 29.59 -9.03 2.72
CA ALA A 9 29.19 -10.44 2.65
C ALA A 9 27.85 -10.68 1.94
N VAL A 10 27.15 -9.62 1.53
CA VAL A 10 25.89 -9.75 0.79
C VAL A 10 26.23 -10.06 -0.67
N SER A 11 25.87 -11.26 -1.13
CA SER A 11 26.01 -11.60 -2.54
C SER A 11 25.06 -10.70 -3.36
N VAL A 12 25.63 -9.99 -4.33
CA VAL A 12 24.82 -9.25 -5.30
C VAL A 12 24.14 -10.28 -6.20
N PRO A 13 22.79 -10.34 -6.24
CA PRO A 13 22.10 -11.24 -7.15
C PRO A 13 22.49 -10.89 -8.60
N SER A 14 22.73 -11.91 -9.41
CA SER A 14 22.96 -11.71 -10.85
C SER A 14 21.68 -11.15 -11.48
N PHE A 15 21.78 -10.01 -12.13
CA PHE A 15 20.70 -9.53 -12.97
C PHE A 15 20.50 -10.53 -14.12
N PRO A 16 19.28 -11.07 -14.31
CA PRO A 16 19.03 -11.84 -15.50
C PRO A 16 19.30 -10.91 -16.70
N ASN A 17 20.10 -11.39 -17.66
CA ASN A 17 20.21 -10.75 -18.96
C ASN A 17 18.85 -10.93 -19.68
N ALA A 18 17.87 -10.17 -19.27
CA ALA A 18 16.64 -10.01 -20.02
C ALA A 18 17.03 -9.40 -21.36
N GLY A 19 16.67 -10.06 -22.44
CA GLY A 19 16.81 -9.51 -23.77
C GLY A 19 16.21 -8.09 -23.82
N CYS A 20 16.46 -7.36 -24.88
CA CYS A 20 16.16 -5.91 -25.02
C CYS A 20 14.68 -5.51 -24.88
N GLU A 21 13.78 -6.37 -24.43
CA GLU A 21 12.40 -6.03 -24.15
C GLU A 21 12.24 -5.65 -22.67
N ILE A 22 12.15 -4.34 -22.44
CA ILE A 22 11.70 -3.81 -21.16
C ILE A 22 10.18 -3.81 -21.20
N GLU A 23 9.56 -4.72 -20.46
CA GLU A 23 8.12 -4.62 -20.21
C GLU A 23 7.84 -3.38 -19.36
N THR A 24 7.21 -2.37 -19.97
CA THR A 24 6.69 -1.22 -19.25
C THR A 24 5.35 -1.60 -18.64
N ARG A 25 5.26 -1.55 -17.30
CA ARG A 25 4.01 -1.78 -16.59
C ARG A 25 3.16 -0.51 -16.55
N LYS A 26 1.85 -0.68 -16.51
CA LYS A 26 0.94 0.44 -16.29
C LYS A 26 1.21 1.02 -14.90
N ALA A 27 1.43 2.32 -14.85
CA ALA A 27 1.55 3.04 -13.59
C ALA A 27 0.17 3.40 -13.04
N GLY A 28 0.08 3.51 -11.71
CA GLY A 28 -1.13 3.94 -11.01
C GLY A 28 -1.64 2.91 -10.03
N ILE A 29 -2.45 3.39 -9.10
CA ILE A 29 -3.16 2.58 -8.10
C ILE A 29 -4.63 2.55 -8.52
N GLN A 30 -5.18 1.36 -8.64
CA GLN A 30 -6.57 1.15 -9.05
C GLN A 30 -7.49 0.94 -7.84
N TYR A 31 -7.02 0.22 -6.83
CA TYR A 31 -7.76 -0.03 -5.60
C TYR A 31 -6.87 0.19 -4.38
N LEU A 32 -7.45 0.72 -3.32
CA LEU A 32 -6.84 0.80 -2.01
C LEU A 32 -7.48 -0.24 -1.10
N GLY A 33 -6.68 -0.93 -0.31
CA GLY A 33 -7.16 -1.97 0.57
C GLY A 33 -6.71 -1.76 2.01
N LEU A 34 -7.53 -2.20 2.94
CA LEU A 34 -7.29 -2.18 4.37
C LEU A 34 -7.39 -3.60 4.92
N ILE A 35 -6.43 -4.03 5.71
CA ILE A 35 -6.41 -5.30 6.42
C ILE A 35 -6.40 -5.00 7.91
N LYS A 36 -7.19 -5.70 8.72
CA LYS A 36 -7.08 -5.58 10.18
C LYS A 36 -5.67 -5.89 10.66
N CYS A 37 -5.16 -5.14 11.61
CA CYS A 37 -3.77 -5.22 12.05
C CYS A 37 -3.38 -6.57 12.67
N ASP A 38 -4.35 -7.33 13.17
CA ASP A 38 -4.19 -8.65 13.79
C ASP A 38 -4.51 -9.81 12.82
N TYR A 39 -4.94 -9.52 11.59
CA TYR A 39 -5.23 -10.55 10.61
C TYR A 39 -3.97 -10.93 9.83
N VAL A 40 -3.67 -12.24 9.82
CA VAL A 40 -2.53 -12.82 9.09
C VAL A 40 -3.06 -13.89 8.16
N PHE A 41 -2.70 -13.81 6.88
CA PHE A 41 -3.04 -14.84 5.91
C PHE A 41 -2.27 -16.13 6.17
N THR A 42 -2.92 -17.26 6.06
CA THR A 42 -2.27 -18.59 6.06
C THR A 42 -1.58 -18.81 4.72
N ASP A 43 -2.25 -18.47 3.64
CA ASP A 43 -1.73 -18.49 2.27
C ASP A 43 -2.26 -17.27 1.51
N ILE A 44 -1.45 -16.24 1.38
CA ILE A 44 -1.83 -15.02 0.66
C ILE A 44 -2.14 -15.28 -0.83
N THR A 45 -1.75 -16.42 -1.37
CA THR A 45 -2.02 -16.78 -2.77
C THR A 45 -3.33 -17.51 -2.96
N ASP A 46 -4.04 -17.85 -1.89
CA ASP A 46 -5.35 -18.53 -1.95
C ASP A 46 -6.50 -17.52 -2.12
N PRO A 47 -7.17 -17.47 -3.30
CA PRO A 47 -8.33 -16.62 -3.51
C PRO A 47 -9.48 -16.86 -2.53
N THR A 48 -9.66 -18.11 -2.09
CA THR A 48 -10.73 -18.48 -1.15
C THR A 48 -10.50 -17.84 0.20
N GLU A 49 -9.25 -17.75 0.66
CA GLU A 49 -8.91 -17.08 1.91
C GLU A 49 -9.18 -15.57 1.83
N TRP A 50 -8.89 -14.94 0.68
CA TRP A 50 -9.24 -13.53 0.45
C TRP A 50 -10.74 -13.29 0.51
N ALA A 51 -11.54 -14.10 -0.20
CA ALA A 51 -12.99 -13.99 -0.18
C ALA A 51 -13.56 -14.18 1.24
N ALA A 52 -13.04 -15.15 1.99
CA ALA A 52 -13.41 -15.37 3.38
C ALA A 52 -13.02 -14.20 4.29
N ALA A 53 -11.85 -13.60 4.06
CA ALA A 53 -11.36 -12.44 4.82
C ALA A 53 -12.24 -11.20 4.58
N VAL A 54 -12.66 -10.96 3.34
CA VAL A 54 -13.60 -9.89 2.99
C VAL A 54 -14.97 -10.14 3.62
N ALA A 55 -15.52 -11.36 3.49
CA ALA A 55 -16.80 -11.71 4.08
C ALA A 55 -16.83 -11.63 5.62
N ALA A 56 -15.67 -11.76 6.27
CA ALA A 56 -15.51 -11.63 7.72
C ALA A 56 -15.10 -10.21 8.18
N ASP A 57 -15.16 -9.22 7.30
CA ASP A 57 -14.72 -7.83 7.54
C ASP A 57 -13.26 -7.69 8.01
N ASN A 58 -12.40 -8.66 7.70
CA ASN A 58 -10.97 -8.59 8.01
C ASN A 58 -10.18 -7.85 6.94
N VAL A 59 -10.68 -7.84 5.72
CA VAL A 59 -10.13 -7.13 4.58
C VAL A 59 -11.22 -6.29 3.94
N HIS A 60 -10.90 -5.03 3.63
CA HIS A 60 -11.77 -4.12 2.89
C HIS A 60 -11.02 -3.61 1.67
N ILE A 61 -11.71 -3.52 0.53
CA ILE A 61 -11.17 -2.95 -0.70
C ILE A 61 -12.11 -1.83 -1.12
N THR A 62 -11.54 -0.68 -1.43
CA THR A 62 -12.33 0.46 -1.92
C THR A 62 -12.86 0.19 -3.32
N THR A 63 -13.87 0.95 -3.71
CA THR A 63 -14.25 1.03 -5.13
C THR A 63 -13.06 1.51 -5.97
N GLU A 64 -13.11 1.21 -7.28
CA GLU A 64 -12.09 1.64 -8.23
C GLU A 64 -11.87 3.16 -8.16
N GLY A 65 -10.61 3.55 -8.23
CA GLY A 65 -10.21 4.95 -8.13
C GLY A 65 -8.96 5.27 -8.91
N ILE A 66 -8.44 6.45 -8.66
CA ILE A 66 -7.21 6.96 -9.28
C ILE A 66 -6.22 7.27 -8.17
N GLY A 67 -5.09 6.58 -8.18
CA GLY A 67 -4.07 6.79 -7.19
C GLY A 67 -2.66 6.76 -7.73
N ALA A 68 -1.74 7.29 -6.93
CA ALA A 68 -0.32 7.33 -7.21
C ALA A 68 0.50 7.13 -5.94
N LYS A 69 1.69 6.59 -6.11
CA LYS A 69 2.75 6.57 -5.11
C LYS A 69 3.87 7.49 -5.58
N PRO A 70 3.93 8.74 -5.07
CA PRO A 70 5.00 9.67 -5.40
C PRO A 70 6.37 9.20 -4.87
N GLU A 71 7.39 10.01 -5.10
CA GLU A 71 8.73 9.73 -4.62
C GLU A 71 8.76 9.55 -3.09
N THR A 72 9.60 8.60 -2.67
CA THR A 72 9.82 8.31 -1.26
C THR A 72 10.62 9.41 -0.60
N THR A 73 10.17 9.89 0.55
CA THR A 73 10.92 10.84 1.37
C THR A 73 11.95 10.08 2.21
N LYS A 74 13.23 10.44 2.05
CA LYS A 74 14.32 9.83 2.83
C LYS A 74 14.46 10.54 4.16
N VAL A 75 14.48 9.76 5.23
CA VAL A 75 14.80 10.24 6.56
C VAL A 75 16.26 9.94 6.83
N SER A 76 17.08 10.98 7.01
CA SER A 76 18.49 10.82 7.28
C SER A 76 18.87 11.48 8.61
N MET A 77 19.88 10.95 9.28
CA MET A 77 20.39 11.45 10.54
C MET A 77 21.92 11.63 10.48
N LYS A 78 22.35 12.77 10.97
CA LYS A 78 23.79 13.05 11.16
C LYS A 78 24.18 12.76 12.59
N LEU A 79 24.88 11.66 12.79
CA LEU A 79 25.29 11.21 14.13
C LEU A 79 26.46 12.01 14.74
N SER A 80 27.27 12.67 13.91
CA SER A 80 28.32 13.60 14.36
C SER A 80 28.76 14.51 13.19
N SER A 81 29.43 15.61 13.53
CA SER A 81 29.96 16.57 12.52
C SER A 81 31.03 15.95 11.60
N CYS A 82 31.67 14.87 12.03
CA CYS A 82 32.73 14.19 11.29
C CYS A 82 32.27 12.93 10.53
N ARG A 83 30.99 12.58 10.60
CA ARG A 83 30.43 11.45 9.87
C ARG A 83 29.49 11.90 8.78
N PRO A 84 29.47 11.20 7.65
CA PRO A 84 28.44 11.45 6.63
C PRO A 84 27.06 11.20 7.21
N GLU A 85 26.07 11.84 6.65
CA GLU A 85 24.68 11.61 6.94
C GLU A 85 24.29 10.16 6.60
N GLN A 86 23.58 9.51 7.49
CA GLN A 86 23.13 8.13 7.31
C GLN A 86 21.62 8.11 7.13
N LYS A 87 21.14 7.36 6.15
CA LYS A 87 19.73 7.09 5.96
C LYS A 87 19.24 6.21 7.10
N VAL A 88 18.25 6.67 7.83
CA VAL A 88 17.67 5.96 8.98
C VAL A 88 16.25 5.49 8.72
N GLY A 89 15.61 5.95 7.65
CA GLY A 89 14.25 5.56 7.30
C GLY A 89 13.83 6.06 5.92
N GLU A 90 12.69 5.61 5.48
CA GLU A 90 11.98 6.10 4.29
C GLU A 90 10.50 6.17 4.62
N THR A 91 9.88 7.30 4.29
CA THR A 91 8.43 7.48 4.36
C THR A 91 7.87 7.44 2.94
N HIS A 92 6.93 6.57 2.73
CA HIS A 92 6.18 6.42 1.49
C HIS A 92 4.82 7.06 1.65
N THR A 93 4.39 7.82 0.66
CA THR A 93 3.06 8.43 0.64
C THR A 93 2.28 7.87 -0.53
N ILE A 94 1.01 7.55 -0.32
CA ILE A 94 0.05 7.17 -1.34
C ILE A 94 -1.03 8.23 -1.36
N THR A 95 -1.35 8.70 -2.57
CA THR A 95 -2.52 9.52 -2.83
C THR A 95 -3.53 8.70 -3.62
N PHE A 96 -4.78 8.73 -3.23
CA PHE A 96 -5.84 7.96 -3.87
C PHE A 96 -7.14 8.75 -3.86
N ARG A 97 -7.87 8.70 -4.96
CA ARG A 97 -9.18 9.32 -5.10
C ARG A 97 -10.17 8.32 -5.65
N THR A 98 -11.29 8.13 -4.97
CA THR A 98 -12.39 7.32 -5.43
C THR A 98 -13.68 8.13 -5.48
N TYR A 99 -14.50 7.86 -6.49
CA TYR A 99 -15.73 8.59 -6.79
C TYR A 99 -17.00 7.84 -6.35
N GLY A 100 -16.85 6.83 -5.52
CA GLY A 100 -17.98 6.16 -4.90
C GLY A 100 -18.84 7.16 -4.12
N VAL A 101 -20.12 7.27 -4.46
CA VAL A 101 -21.03 8.16 -3.74
C VAL A 101 -21.82 7.35 -2.74
N ASP A 102 -21.63 7.72 -1.50
CA ASP A 102 -22.16 6.95 -0.43
C ASP A 102 -23.18 7.74 0.37
N THR A 103 -24.30 7.13 0.58
CA THR A 103 -25.26 7.59 1.58
C THR A 103 -24.91 6.96 2.92
N ALA A 104 -25.19 7.69 4.00
CA ALA A 104 -25.06 7.14 5.36
C ALA A 104 -25.94 5.87 5.47
N GLY A 105 -25.31 4.71 5.63
CA GLY A 105 -25.96 3.40 5.60
C GLY A 105 -25.47 2.51 4.47
N ASP A 106 -24.71 3.04 3.54
CA ASP A 106 -24.01 2.27 2.54
C ASP A 106 -22.76 1.61 3.14
N THR A 107 -22.41 0.42 2.66
CA THR A 107 -21.23 -0.32 3.15
C THR A 107 -19.96 0.46 2.92
N ASP A 108 -19.81 1.09 1.76
CA ASP A 108 -18.64 1.88 1.41
C ASP A 108 -18.49 3.09 2.32
N PHE A 109 -19.58 3.82 2.62
CA PHE A 109 -19.55 4.91 3.57
C PHE A 109 -19.06 4.43 4.95
N ALA A 110 -19.55 3.29 5.42
CA ALA A 110 -19.13 2.73 6.71
C ALA A 110 -17.62 2.41 6.72
N ILE A 111 -17.08 1.87 5.62
CA ILE A 111 -15.65 1.58 5.46
C ILE A 111 -14.84 2.88 5.52
N HIS A 112 -15.19 3.89 4.72
CA HIS A 112 -14.48 5.16 4.68
C HIS A 112 -14.53 5.91 6.01
N ASN A 113 -15.69 5.94 6.68
CA ASN A 113 -15.84 6.58 7.97
C ASN A 113 -15.03 5.85 9.07
N ASN A 114 -15.03 4.53 9.05
CA ASN A 114 -14.25 3.73 9.99
C ASN A 114 -12.73 3.89 9.74
N ALA A 115 -12.30 3.89 8.50
CA ALA A 115 -10.91 4.16 8.13
C ALA A 115 -10.44 5.52 8.64
N LYS A 116 -11.25 6.57 8.44
CA LYS A 116 -10.93 7.92 8.94
C LYS A 116 -10.75 7.95 10.47
N GLN A 117 -11.59 7.24 11.20
CA GLN A 117 -11.60 7.27 12.66
C GLN A 117 -10.58 6.34 13.31
N ASN A 118 -10.29 5.21 12.69
CA ASN A 118 -9.58 4.09 13.30
C ASN A 118 -8.44 3.54 12.41
N LEU A 119 -7.79 4.37 11.61
CA LEU A 119 -6.79 3.89 10.66
C LEU A 119 -5.64 3.11 11.32
N GLY A 120 -5.31 3.40 12.58
CA GLY A 120 -4.32 2.65 13.34
C GLY A 120 -4.68 1.18 13.61
N ALA A 121 -5.94 0.81 13.47
CA ALA A 121 -6.41 -0.57 13.57
C ALA A 121 -6.26 -1.36 12.26
N TYR A 122 -5.83 -0.70 11.20
CA TYR A 122 -5.68 -1.28 9.88
C TYR A 122 -4.25 -1.19 9.37
N ARG A 123 -3.94 -2.08 8.44
CA ARG A 123 -2.76 -2.07 7.59
C ARG A 123 -3.19 -1.77 6.17
N LEU A 124 -2.38 -1.00 5.47
CA LEU A 124 -2.65 -0.56 4.11
C LEU A 124 -2.00 -1.50 3.09
N PHE A 125 -2.72 -1.84 2.04
CA PHE A 125 -2.19 -2.40 0.80
C PHE A 125 -2.85 -1.72 -0.40
N TRP A 126 -2.37 -1.98 -1.60
CA TRP A 126 -3.05 -1.48 -2.80
C TRP A 126 -2.87 -2.41 -3.98
N ILE A 127 -3.73 -2.26 -4.95
CA ILE A 127 -3.69 -2.99 -6.21
C ILE A 127 -3.37 -1.98 -7.31
N GLY A 128 -2.33 -2.25 -8.09
CA GLY A 128 -1.93 -1.41 -9.20
C GLY A 128 -2.76 -1.65 -10.45
N CYS A 129 -2.74 -0.69 -11.37
CA CYS A 129 -3.32 -0.85 -12.71
C CYS A 129 -2.63 -1.95 -13.54
N ASP A 130 -1.51 -2.48 -13.06
CA ASP A 130 -0.81 -3.64 -13.61
C ASP A 130 -1.34 -4.99 -13.06
N GLY A 131 -2.35 -4.95 -12.20
CA GLY A 131 -2.93 -6.12 -11.55
C GLY A 131 -2.07 -6.73 -10.44
N LEU A 132 -1.04 -6.02 -9.98
CA LEU A 132 -0.21 -6.49 -8.87
C LEU A 132 -0.72 -5.98 -7.53
N PHE A 133 -0.62 -6.83 -6.53
CA PHE A 133 -0.88 -6.50 -5.13
C PHE A 133 0.41 -6.03 -4.47
N TYR A 134 0.38 -4.85 -3.91
CA TYR A 134 1.49 -4.26 -3.19
C TYR A 134 1.23 -4.40 -1.70
N VAL A 135 1.85 -5.42 -1.12
CA VAL A 135 1.71 -5.84 0.28
C VAL A 135 3.04 -5.79 1.00
N HIS A 136 3.01 -5.82 2.32
CA HIS A 136 4.23 -5.88 3.12
C HIS A 136 4.97 -7.20 2.84
N PRO A 137 6.29 -7.20 2.63
CA PRO A 137 7.04 -8.41 2.26
C PRO A 137 7.03 -9.50 3.34
N ASP A 138 6.85 -9.14 4.61
CA ASP A 138 6.79 -10.08 5.73
C ASP A 138 5.38 -10.65 5.99
N TYR A 139 4.52 -10.61 4.97
CA TYR A 139 3.12 -11.06 5.02
C TYR A 139 2.90 -12.50 5.53
N ALA A 140 3.94 -13.34 5.48
CA ALA A 140 3.87 -14.72 5.98
C ALA A 140 3.94 -14.82 7.52
N THR A 141 4.39 -13.78 8.21
CA THR A 141 4.57 -13.76 9.65
C THR A 141 3.83 -12.61 10.34
N GLU A 142 3.44 -11.61 9.58
CA GLU A 142 2.72 -10.42 10.03
C GLU A 142 1.53 -10.13 9.12
N SER A 143 0.73 -9.14 9.47
CA SER A 143 -0.33 -8.66 8.58
C SER A 143 0.26 -8.20 7.23
N ALA A 144 -0.38 -8.59 6.15
CA ALA A 144 0.09 -8.32 4.79
C ALA A 144 0.09 -6.83 4.37
N GLY A 145 -0.41 -5.93 5.21
CA GLY A 145 -0.44 -4.50 4.93
C GLY A 145 0.68 -3.72 5.61
N PHE A 146 0.91 -2.50 5.15
CA PHE A 146 1.84 -1.54 5.74
C PHE A 146 1.17 -0.79 6.89
N GLN A 147 1.91 -0.54 7.96
CA GLN A 147 1.42 0.29 9.05
C GLN A 147 1.40 1.76 8.65
N VAL A 148 0.23 2.37 8.71
CA VAL A 148 0.05 3.78 8.39
C VAL A 148 0.56 4.65 9.53
N SER A 149 1.40 5.65 9.21
CA SER A 149 1.95 6.63 10.15
C SER A 149 1.17 7.95 10.15
N GLU A 150 0.72 8.39 8.97
CA GLU A 150 -0.08 9.60 8.81
C GLU A 150 -1.23 9.35 7.84
N ASN A 151 -2.35 10.03 8.04
CA ASN A 151 -3.49 9.93 7.14
C ASN A 151 -4.23 11.25 6.96
N LYS A 152 -4.73 11.43 5.74
CA LYS A 152 -5.79 12.33 5.38
C LYS A 152 -6.85 11.49 4.66
N TRP A 153 -8.09 11.54 5.15
CA TRP A 153 -9.18 10.77 4.57
C TRP A 153 -10.43 11.65 4.60
N ASP A 154 -10.66 12.38 3.52
CA ASP A 154 -11.68 13.40 3.46
C ASP A 154 -12.68 13.15 2.35
N TYR A 155 -13.94 13.38 2.65
CA TYR A 155 -15.00 13.44 1.65
C TYR A 155 -15.11 14.86 1.13
N ILE A 156 -14.96 15.04 -0.17
CA ILE A 156 -14.94 16.32 -0.84
C ILE A 156 -16.21 16.46 -1.68
N MET A 157 -16.94 17.53 -1.43
CA MET A 157 -18.05 17.98 -2.26
C MET A 157 -17.65 19.28 -2.94
N ASN A 158 -17.67 19.29 -4.26
CA ASN A 158 -17.35 20.48 -5.05
C ASN A 158 -18.57 21.41 -5.14
N GLU A 159 -18.32 22.72 -5.25
CA GLU A 159 -19.38 23.71 -5.48
C GLU A 159 -19.96 23.58 -6.89
N ASP A 160 -19.16 23.09 -7.86
CA ASP A 160 -19.62 22.83 -9.21
C ASP A 160 -20.39 21.51 -9.28
N SER A 161 -21.66 21.60 -9.65
CA SER A 161 -22.53 20.43 -9.80
C SER A 161 -22.14 19.48 -10.92
N ASN A 162 -21.19 19.86 -11.77
CA ASN A 162 -20.65 19.00 -12.84
C ASN A 162 -19.49 18.12 -12.39
N GLU A 163 -18.93 18.39 -11.23
CA GLU A 163 -17.90 17.54 -10.64
C GLU A 163 -18.50 16.62 -9.57
N PRO A 164 -18.34 15.30 -9.70
CA PRO A 164 -18.83 14.38 -8.69
C PRO A 164 -18.08 14.56 -7.37
N ALA A 165 -18.75 14.28 -6.26
CA ALA A 165 -18.11 14.17 -4.98
C ALA A 165 -17.15 12.96 -4.93
N PHE A 166 -16.12 13.04 -4.13
CA PHE A 166 -15.10 11.99 -4.04
C PHE A 166 -14.48 11.91 -2.66
N TYR A 167 -13.88 10.77 -2.35
CA TYR A 167 -12.96 10.64 -1.22
C TYR A 167 -11.54 10.97 -1.68
N ASP A 168 -10.91 11.92 -0.98
CA ASP A 168 -9.51 12.31 -1.16
C ASP A 168 -8.69 11.71 -0.02
N ILE A 169 -7.85 10.76 -0.37
CA ILE A 169 -7.13 9.92 0.57
C ILE A 169 -5.64 10.15 0.37
N GLU A 170 -4.96 10.51 1.44
CA GLU A 170 -3.51 10.58 1.49
C GLU A 170 -3.03 9.83 2.72
N VAL A 171 -2.23 8.80 2.52
CA VAL A 171 -1.73 7.95 3.59
C VAL A 171 -0.22 7.77 3.47
N SER A 172 0.45 7.87 4.60
CA SER A 172 1.90 7.68 4.69
C SER A 172 2.24 6.49 5.56
N PHE A 173 3.29 5.76 5.19
CA PHE A 173 3.83 4.65 5.95
C PHE A 173 5.34 4.61 5.86
N ASP A 174 5.97 4.06 6.89
CA ASP A 174 7.43 3.94 6.95
C ASP A 174 7.84 2.52 6.55
N TYR A 175 8.71 2.45 5.55
CA TYR A 175 9.28 1.20 5.10
C TYR A 175 10.66 1.44 4.47
N ILE A 176 11.66 0.66 4.87
CA ILE A 176 13.01 0.77 4.31
C ILE A 176 13.17 -0.27 3.21
N GLY A 177 13.00 0.16 1.97
CA GLY A 177 13.18 -0.73 0.83
C GLY A 177 12.33 -0.36 -0.37
N ILE A 178 12.38 -1.21 -1.38
CA ILE A 178 11.54 -1.08 -2.57
C ILE A 178 10.27 -1.88 -2.33
N VAL A 179 9.13 -1.19 -2.40
CA VAL A 179 7.84 -1.87 -2.34
C VAL A 179 7.61 -2.57 -3.67
N GLY A 180 7.62 -3.90 -3.63
CA GLY A 180 7.37 -4.75 -4.78
C GLY A 180 5.93 -5.25 -4.84
N GLY A 181 5.41 -5.41 -6.05
CA GLY A 181 4.10 -6.02 -6.27
C GLY A 181 4.22 -7.53 -6.45
N ILE A 182 3.24 -8.27 -5.95
CA ILE A 182 3.08 -9.71 -6.16
C ILE A 182 1.87 -9.99 -7.03
N ALA A 183 1.97 -10.97 -7.92
CA ALA A 183 0.84 -11.41 -8.73
C ALA A 183 0.02 -12.42 -7.90
N LEU A 184 -1.28 -12.14 -7.74
CA LEU A 184 -2.22 -13.02 -7.08
C LEU A 184 -3.34 -13.38 -8.08
N PRO A 185 -3.08 -14.33 -9.01
CA PRO A 185 -4.06 -14.70 -10.02
C PRO A 185 -5.31 -15.30 -9.36
N GLY A 186 -6.47 -14.86 -9.84
CA GLY A 186 -7.77 -15.28 -9.31
C GLY A 186 -8.28 -14.48 -8.12
N VAL A 187 -7.43 -13.81 -7.36
CA VAL A 187 -7.89 -13.00 -6.21
C VAL A 187 -8.73 -11.81 -6.66
N ILE A 188 -8.35 -11.12 -7.74
CA ILE A 188 -9.13 -9.97 -8.25
C ILE A 188 -10.50 -10.42 -8.76
N GLU A 189 -10.59 -11.60 -9.39
CA GLU A 189 -11.84 -12.13 -9.92
C GLU A 189 -12.84 -12.50 -8.81
N GLU A 190 -12.35 -12.89 -7.64
CA GLU A 190 -13.19 -13.19 -6.46
C GLU A 190 -13.58 -11.92 -5.69
N LEU A 191 -12.85 -10.83 -5.85
CA LEU A 191 -13.08 -9.57 -5.12
C LEU A 191 -13.89 -8.55 -5.93
N ALA A 192 -14.11 -8.79 -7.22
CA ALA A 192 -14.90 -7.95 -8.13
C ALA A 192 -16.37 -8.33 -8.14
#